data_32c5e8525bdf093167bdcfd2888327e3
#
_entry.id   32c5e8525bdf093167bdcfd2888327e3
#
_cell.length_a   1.000
_cell.length_b   1.000
_cell.length_c   1.000
_cell.angle_alpha   90.00
_cell.angle_beta   90.00
_cell.angle_gamma   90.00
#
_symmetry.space_group_name_H-M   'P 1'
#
loop_
_entity.id
_entity.type
_entity.pdbx_description
1 polymer ?
#
loop_
_entity_poly.entity_id
_entity_poly.type
_entity_poly.pdbx_seq_one_letter_code
_entity_poly.pdbx_strand_id
1 'polypeptide(L)'
;IIMIGSTGVGKTEIARRIASLSKAPFLKVEASKFTEVGYVGRDVESMIRDLMDTSISMVEKEKESEVVELAENLANERLLDILFPNIKNNKQTEESKERYDRTRKKMRKKLQEGQFEEKIVEIEVSNEPSIGMQVFGPTGMEDIGMNIKEMISSSLPKSKKTKKMKLKDAREVLIEIESDKLIDQDEVIRLAKERIENNGIIFLDEIDKVVGNNSGQGPDVSREGVQRDLLPIVEGSNVNTKSGTIKTDHVLFIAAGAFHV
;
A
#
# COMPACT_ATOMS: atom_id res chain seq x y z
N ILE A 1 -14.45 13.88 18.07
CA ILE A 1 -13.68 14.82 18.95
C ILE A 1 -13.43 16.10 18.19
N ILE A 2 -13.54 17.28 18.86
CA ILE A 2 -13.22 18.58 18.27
C ILE A 2 -12.04 19.18 19.02
N MET A 3 -11.00 19.60 18.29
CA MET A 3 -9.83 20.27 18.79
C MET A 3 -9.83 21.75 18.34
N ILE A 4 -9.94 22.68 19.27
CA ILE A 4 -9.98 24.11 18.99
C ILE A 4 -8.66 24.75 19.39
N GLY A 5 -8.13 25.64 18.57
CA GLY A 5 -6.90 26.38 18.85
C GLY A 5 -6.21 26.86 17.58
N SER A 6 -5.30 27.82 17.73
CA SER A 6 -4.54 28.41 16.63
C SER A 6 -3.73 27.37 15.84
N THR A 7 -3.36 27.72 14.62
CA THR A 7 -2.49 26.86 13.80
C THR A 7 -1.10 26.72 14.46
N GLY A 8 -0.50 25.54 14.36
CA GLY A 8 0.87 25.30 14.87
C GLY A 8 0.97 24.87 16.33
N VAL A 9 -0.12 24.78 17.09
CA VAL A 9 -0.09 24.37 18.52
C VAL A 9 0.03 22.85 18.75
N GLY A 10 0.21 22.06 17.71
CA GLY A 10 0.46 20.61 17.84
C GLY A 10 -0.77 19.70 17.78
N LYS A 11 -1.97 20.19 17.42
CA LYS A 11 -3.20 19.39 17.34
C LYS A 11 -3.03 18.10 16.50
N THR A 12 -2.52 18.25 15.29
CA THR A 12 -2.27 17.11 14.38
C THR A 12 -1.24 16.14 14.93
N GLU A 13 -0.19 16.65 15.57
CA GLU A 13 0.89 15.81 16.12
C GLU A 13 0.40 14.96 17.29
N ILE A 14 -0.44 15.50 18.16
CA ILE A 14 -1.08 14.74 19.24
C ILE A 14 -1.90 13.58 18.66
N ALA A 15 -2.76 13.84 17.68
CA ALA A 15 -3.58 12.81 17.05
C ALA A 15 -2.72 11.72 16.37
N ARG A 16 -1.66 12.13 15.65
CA ARG A 16 -0.73 11.19 15.00
C ARG A 16 -0.02 10.30 16.02
N ARG A 17 0.43 10.86 17.15
CA ARG A 17 1.09 10.07 18.19
C ARG A 17 0.16 9.09 18.88
N ILE A 18 -1.08 9.47 19.13
CA ILE A 18 -2.11 8.56 19.65
C ILE A 18 -2.32 7.41 18.68
N ALA A 19 -2.47 7.69 17.39
CA ALA A 19 -2.62 6.67 16.37
C ALA A 19 -1.40 5.72 16.31
N SER A 20 -0.20 6.28 16.37
CA SER A 20 1.04 5.50 16.39
C SER A 20 1.13 4.57 17.61
N LEU A 21 0.77 5.06 18.80
CA LEU A 21 0.78 4.25 20.03
C LEU A 21 -0.23 3.11 20.00
N SER A 22 -1.41 3.34 19.40
CA SER A 22 -2.46 2.31 19.24
C SER A 22 -2.28 1.46 17.99
N LYS A 23 -1.24 1.69 17.17
CA LYS A 23 -1.05 1.06 15.86
C LYS A 23 -2.28 1.19 14.96
N ALA A 24 -2.98 2.31 15.08
CA ALA A 24 -4.19 2.62 14.33
C ALA A 24 -3.86 3.22 12.95
N PRO A 25 -4.59 2.85 11.89
CA PRO A 25 -4.52 3.57 10.62
C PRO A 25 -4.89 5.03 10.83
N PHE A 26 -4.03 5.93 10.36
CA PHE A 26 -4.20 7.37 10.55
C PHE A 26 -4.16 8.10 9.22
N LEU A 27 -5.22 8.87 8.97
CA LEU A 27 -5.30 9.74 7.81
C LEU A 27 -5.51 11.19 8.24
N LYS A 28 -4.69 12.12 7.73
CA LYS A 28 -4.93 13.56 7.83
C LYS A 28 -5.51 14.07 6.52
N VAL A 29 -6.63 14.76 6.57
CA VAL A 29 -7.25 15.45 5.44
C VAL A 29 -7.60 16.89 5.83
N GLU A 30 -7.59 17.79 4.85
CA GLU A 30 -8.04 19.16 5.01
C GLU A 30 -9.50 19.24 4.53
N ALA A 31 -10.41 19.66 5.40
CA ALA A 31 -11.84 19.72 5.09
C ALA A 31 -12.15 20.63 3.89
N SER A 32 -11.34 21.67 3.70
CA SER A 32 -11.44 22.63 2.57
C SER A 32 -11.15 22.02 1.18
N LYS A 33 -10.61 20.80 1.11
CA LYS A 33 -10.34 20.09 -0.15
C LYS A 33 -11.51 19.26 -0.66
N PHE A 34 -12.55 19.10 0.16
CA PHE A 34 -13.74 18.37 -0.24
C PHE A 34 -14.73 19.26 -1.00
N THR A 35 -15.46 18.65 -1.91
CA THR A 35 -16.56 19.25 -2.65
C THR A 35 -17.80 18.40 -2.50
N GLU A 36 -18.97 19.01 -2.67
CA GLU A 36 -20.25 18.31 -2.69
C GLU A 36 -20.26 17.22 -3.80
N VAL A 37 -20.91 16.09 -3.51
CA VAL A 37 -21.07 14.99 -4.47
C VAL A 37 -21.70 15.49 -5.77
N GLY A 38 -21.05 15.18 -6.89
CA GLY A 38 -21.48 15.61 -8.24
C GLY A 38 -20.77 16.85 -8.79
N TYR A 39 -19.94 17.55 -7.99
CA TYR A 39 -19.07 18.60 -8.47
C TYR A 39 -17.65 18.10 -8.74
N VAL A 40 -16.90 18.85 -9.56
CA VAL A 40 -15.48 18.55 -9.81
C VAL A 40 -14.68 18.79 -8.54
N GLY A 41 -14.15 17.72 -7.95
CA GLY A 41 -13.36 17.77 -6.72
C GLY A 41 -13.34 16.41 -6.02
N ARG A 42 -12.89 16.42 -4.78
CA ARG A 42 -12.76 15.23 -3.93
C ARG A 42 -14.04 15.02 -3.12
N ASP A 43 -14.72 13.90 -3.29
CA ASP A 43 -15.86 13.54 -2.43
C ASP A 43 -15.38 13.18 -1.00
N VAL A 44 -16.27 13.30 -0.04
CA VAL A 44 -15.97 13.01 1.36
C VAL A 44 -15.69 11.53 1.63
N GLU A 45 -16.27 10.61 0.84
CA GLU A 45 -16.00 9.17 0.97
C GLU A 45 -14.56 8.82 0.61
N SER A 46 -13.88 9.66 -0.20
CA SER A 46 -12.48 9.43 -0.58
C SER A 46 -11.56 9.32 0.62
N MET A 47 -11.87 9.94 1.76
CA MET A 47 -11.06 9.80 2.98
C MET A 47 -11.10 8.37 3.54
N ILE A 48 -12.22 7.66 3.40
CA ILE A 48 -12.31 6.27 3.82
C ILE A 48 -11.52 5.36 2.86
N ARG A 49 -11.57 5.66 1.55
CA ARG A 49 -10.76 4.95 0.55
C ARG A 49 -9.27 5.13 0.81
N ASP A 50 -8.81 6.35 1.09
CA ASP A 50 -7.40 6.63 1.42
C ASP A 50 -6.98 6.00 2.76
N LEU A 51 -7.88 5.95 3.75
CA LEU A 51 -7.62 5.28 5.01
C LEU A 51 -7.44 3.76 4.79
N MET A 52 -8.23 3.17 3.85
CA MET A 52 -8.07 1.76 3.48
C MET A 52 -6.71 1.49 2.85
N ASP A 53 -6.27 2.31 1.89
CA ASP A 53 -4.97 2.19 1.27
C ASP A 53 -3.84 2.34 2.31
N THR A 54 -4.00 3.26 3.25
CA THR A 54 -3.06 3.44 4.38
C THR A 54 -3.00 2.19 5.27
N SER A 55 -4.16 1.60 5.60
CA SER A 55 -4.23 0.41 6.44
C SER A 55 -3.64 -0.81 5.76
N ILE A 56 -3.91 -1.00 4.47
CA ILE A 56 -3.30 -2.08 3.66
C ILE A 56 -1.79 -1.96 3.73
N SER A 57 -1.23 -0.78 3.42
CA SER A 57 0.23 -0.57 3.48
C SER A 57 0.84 -0.80 4.87
N MET A 58 0.08 -0.54 5.95
CA MET A 58 0.53 -0.85 7.31
C MET A 58 0.58 -2.36 7.55
N VAL A 59 -0.46 -3.09 7.18
CA VAL A 59 -0.54 -4.55 7.36
C VAL A 59 0.48 -5.25 6.47
N GLU A 60 0.66 -4.83 5.22
CA GLU A 60 1.69 -5.34 4.31
C GLU A 60 3.08 -5.25 4.93
N LYS A 61 3.47 -4.09 5.45
CA LYS A 61 4.77 -3.90 6.11
C LYS A 61 4.95 -4.79 7.35
N GLU A 62 3.89 -5.00 8.11
CA GLU A 62 3.93 -5.92 9.24
C GLU A 62 4.13 -7.36 8.77
N LYS A 63 3.38 -7.80 7.75
CA LYS A 63 3.52 -9.14 7.14
C LYS A 63 4.88 -9.34 6.48
N GLU A 64 5.39 -8.35 5.75
CA GLU A 64 6.75 -8.38 5.20
C GLU A 64 7.79 -8.63 6.29
N SER A 65 7.68 -7.92 7.43
CA SER A 65 8.61 -8.11 8.55
C SER A 65 8.53 -9.50 9.19
N GLU A 66 7.36 -10.15 9.15
CA GLU A 66 7.16 -11.52 9.66
C GLU A 66 7.81 -12.58 8.74
N VAL A 67 7.83 -12.33 7.43
CA VAL A 67 8.30 -13.32 6.44
C VAL A 67 9.71 -13.07 5.93
N VAL A 68 10.35 -11.95 6.28
CA VAL A 68 11.65 -11.53 5.73
C VAL A 68 12.73 -12.60 5.86
N GLU A 69 12.87 -13.24 7.01
CA GLU A 69 13.89 -14.28 7.23
C GLU A 69 13.65 -15.50 6.32
N LEU A 70 12.40 -15.90 6.15
CA LEU A 70 12.04 -17.00 5.26
C LEU A 70 12.25 -16.63 3.79
N ALA A 71 11.86 -15.41 3.41
CA ALA A 71 12.06 -14.89 2.07
C ALA A 71 13.55 -14.79 1.70
N GLU A 72 14.40 -14.32 2.62
CA GLU A 72 15.86 -14.30 2.45
C GLU A 72 16.43 -15.72 2.20
N ASN A 73 15.98 -16.70 2.98
CA ASN A 73 16.40 -18.09 2.82
C ASN A 73 15.99 -18.62 1.44
N LEU A 74 14.77 -18.38 1.00
CA LEU A 74 14.26 -18.81 -0.32
C LEU A 74 15.01 -18.08 -1.46
N ALA A 75 15.24 -16.77 -1.34
CA ALA A 75 16.00 -15.99 -2.31
C ALA A 75 17.45 -16.51 -2.44
N ASN A 76 18.11 -16.84 -1.34
CA ASN A 76 19.45 -17.43 -1.34
C ASN A 76 19.48 -18.81 -1.99
N GLU A 77 18.45 -19.65 -1.77
CA GLU A 77 18.34 -20.94 -2.48
C GLU A 77 18.16 -20.74 -3.99
N ARG A 78 17.32 -19.78 -4.42
CA ARG A 78 17.18 -19.45 -5.85
C ARG A 78 18.48 -18.95 -6.46
N LEU A 79 19.23 -18.09 -5.76
CA LEU A 79 20.54 -17.62 -6.20
C LEU A 79 21.53 -18.80 -6.34
N LEU A 80 21.51 -19.74 -5.41
CA LEU A 80 22.31 -20.98 -5.51
C LEU A 80 21.93 -21.81 -6.74
N ASP A 81 20.64 -21.92 -7.04
CA ASP A 81 20.19 -22.65 -8.23
C ASP A 81 20.60 -21.96 -9.54
N ILE A 82 20.63 -20.63 -9.57
CA ILE A 82 21.12 -19.84 -10.71
C ILE A 82 22.65 -20.00 -10.87
N LEU A 83 23.37 -19.96 -9.77
CA LEU A 83 24.83 -20.09 -9.79
C LEU A 83 25.30 -21.51 -10.05
N PHE A 84 24.57 -22.51 -9.59
CA PHE A 84 24.87 -23.94 -9.63
C PHE A 84 23.60 -24.72 -9.99
N PRO A 85 23.18 -24.64 -11.26
CA PRO A 85 22.00 -25.38 -11.71
C PRO A 85 22.19 -26.88 -11.50
N ASN A 86 21.17 -27.52 -10.92
CA ASN A 86 21.16 -28.96 -10.77
C ASN A 86 20.92 -29.58 -12.15
N ILE A 87 21.97 -30.08 -12.75
CA ILE A 87 21.88 -30.88 -14.01
C ILE A 87 21.27 -32.23 -13.64
N LYS A 88 19.94 -32.32 -13.70
CA LYS A 88 19.19 -33.58 -13.51
C LYS A 88 19.51 -34.52 -14.66
N ASN A 89 20.65 -35.21 -14.61
CA ASN A 89 20.92 -36.35 -15.46
C ASN A 89 20.25 -37.58 -14.82
N ASN A 90 19.40 -38.25 -15.57
CA ASN A 90 18.65 -39.46 -15.15
C ASN A 90 19.53 -40.66 -14.74
N LYS A 91 20.85 -40.50 -14.62
CA LYS A 91 21.84 -41.51 -14.21
C LYS A 91 22.76 -41.00 -13.10
N GLN A 92 22.22 -40.32 -12.10
CA GLN A 92 23.03 -39.91 -10.95
C GLN A 92 23.29 -41.12 -10.04
N THR A 93 24.56 -41.43 -9.81
CA THR A 93 25.00 -42.37 -8.77
C THR A 93 24.91 -41.66 -7.40
N GLU A 94 24.75 -42.45 -6.32
CA GLU A 94 24.73 -41.90 -4.95
C GLU A 94 25.97 -41.05 -4.65
N GLU A 95 27.14 -41.45 -5.13
CA GLU A 95 28.39 -40.67 -4.99
C GLU A 95 28.33 -39.30 -5.69
N SER A 96 27.64 -39.20 -6.82
CA SER A 96 27.49 -37.93 -7.53
C SER A 96 26.57 -36.95 -6.79
N LYS A 97 25.52 -37.46 -6.14
CA LYS A 97 24.64 -36.68 -5.28
C LYS A 97 25.37 -36.11 -4.06
N GLU A 98 26.15 -36.98 -3.36
CA GLU A 98 26.93 -36.55 -2.21
C GLU A 98 27.96 -35.47 -2.56
N ARG A 99 28.64 -35.56 -3.71
CA ARG A 99 29.58 -34.55 -4.19
C ARG A 99 28.86 -33.25 -4.51
N TYR A 100 27.69 -33.29 -5.13
CA TYR A 100 26.86 -32.14 -5.42
C TYR A 100 26.44 -31.43 -4.10
N ASP A 101 25.92 -32.18 -3.14
CA ASP A 101 25.49 -31.65 -1.85
C ASP A 101 26.62 -31.00 -1.04
N ARG A 102 27.81 -31.62 -1.03
CA ARG A 102 29.02 -31.03 -0.42
C ARG A 102 29.43 -29.73 -1.11
N THR A 103 29.36 -29.68 -2.44
CA THR A 103 29.69 -28.48 -3.21
C THR A 103 28.65 -27.39 -2.95
N ARG A 104 27.34 -27.71 -2.98
CA ARG A 104 26.24 -26.79 -2.69
C ARG A 104 26.36 -26.18 -1.29
N LYS A 105 26.68 -26.99 -0.27
CA LYS A 105 26.93 -26.49 1.09
C LYS A 105 28.11 -25.49 1.14
N LYS A 106 29.22 -25.76 0.45
CA LYS A 106 30.34 -24.84 0.37
C LYS A 106 29.96 -23.53 -0.33
N MET A 107 29.18 -23.61 -1.40
CA MET A 107 28.75 -22.45 -2.15
C MET A 107 27.73 -21.61 -1.38
N ARG A 108 26.80 -22.22 -0.63
CA ARG A 108 25.91 -21.53 0.29
C ARG A 108 26.71 -20.68 1.30
N LYS A 109 27.74 -21.27 1.91
CA LYS A 109 28.61 -20.52 2.84
C LYS A 109 29.29 -19.34 2.18
N LYS A 110 29.86 -19.51 0.99
CA LYS A 110 30.48 -18.43 0.22
C LYS A 110 29.51 -17.34 -0.20
N LEU A 111 28.27 -17.71 -0.53
CA LEU A 111 27.19 -16.77 -0.84
C LEU A 111 26.83 -15.94 0.39
N GLN A 112 26.73 -16.56 1.57
CA GLN A 112 26.49 -15.87 2.84
C GLN A 112 27.65 -14.96 3.25
N GLU A 113 28.89 -15.35 2.91
CA GLU A 113 30.10 -14.54 3.15
C GLU A 113 30.27 -13.38 2.12
N GLY A 114 29.34 -13.23 1.17
CA GLY A 114 29.34 -12.14 0.17
C GLY A 114 30.39 -12.30 -0.94
N GLN A 115 30.98 -13.48 -1.15
CA GLN A 115 32.06 -13.69 -2.12
C GLN A 115 31.63 -13.55 -3.59
N PHE A 116 30.31 -13.47 -3.87
CA PHE A 116 29.76 -13.43 -5.23
C PHE A 116 29.00 -12.15 -5.57
N GLU A 117 29.02 -11.13 -4.70
CA GLU A 117 28.20 -9.92 -4.82
C GLU A 117 28.34 -9.18 -6.16
N GLU A 118 29.55 -9.14 -6.72
CA GLU A 118 29.84 -8.49 -7.99
C GLU A 118 29.57 -9.36 -9.23
N LYS A 119 29.21 -10.64 -9.04
CA LYS A 119 28.95 -11.54 -10.16
C LYS A 119 27.63 -11.17 -10.84
N ILE A 120 27.65 -11.11 -12.18
CA ILE A 120 26.46 -10.86 -12.99
C ILE A 120 25.64 -12.15 -13.08
N VAL A 121 24.39 -12.08 -12.73
CA VAL A 121 23.41 -13.17 -12.83
C VAL A 121 22.22 -12.74 -13.68
N GLU A 122 21.53 -13.72 -14.24
CA GLU A 122 20.27 -13.52 -14.96
C GLU A 122 19.12 -14.00 -14.08
N ILE A 123 18.19 -13.12 -13.76
CA ILE A 123 16.99 -13.47 -13.01
C ILE A 123 15.75 -13.24 -13.85
N GLU A 124 14.76 -14.09 -13.68
CA GLU A 124 13.42 -13.90 -14.24
C GLU A 124 12.63 -12.95 -13.31
N VAL A 125 12.30 -11.78 -13.82
CA VAL A 125 11.45 -10.81 -13.15
C VAL A 125 10.09 -10.80 -13.85
N SER A 126 9.01 -10.98 -13.10
CA SER A 126 7.68 -10.76 -13.64
C SER A 126 7.55 -9.27 -13.98
N ASN A 127 7.43 -8.95 -15.24
CA ASN A 127 7.02 -7.61 -15.60
C ASN A 127 5.51 -7.53 -15.30
N GLU A 128 5.14 -6.87 -14.23
CA GLU A 128 3.92 -6.10 -14.32
C GLU A 128 4.20 -5.03 -15.39
N PRO A 129 3.39 -4.93 -16.44
CA PRO A 129 3.59 -3.86 -17.39
C PRO A 129 3.38 -2.53 -16.65
N SER A 130 4.47 -1.92 -16.20
CA SER A 130 4.47 -0.49 -15.93
C SER A 130 4.26 0.15 -17.31
N ILE A 131 3.01 0.17 -17.75
CA ILE A 131 2.61 0.98 -18.89
C ILE A 131 2.73 2.40 -18.38
N GLY A 132 3.94 2.95 -18.49
CA GLY A 132 4.21 4.37 -18.36
C GLY A 132 3.61 5.16 -19.53
N MET A 133 2.41 4.82 -19.91
CA MET A 133 1.52 5.67 -20.67
C MET A 133 0.78 6.52 -19.63
N GLN A 134 1.41 7.63 -19.25
CA GLN A 134 0.64 8.77 -18.78
C GLN A 134 -0.24 9.18 -19.97
N VAL A 135 -1.46 8.66 -19.99
CA VAL A 135 -2.50 9.19 -20.86
C VAL A 135 -2.83 10.55 -20.26
N PHE A 136 -2.15 11.59 -20.76
CA PHE A 136 -2.58 12.97 -20.59
C PHE A 136 -3.88 13.14 -21.38
N GLY A 137 -5.00 12.73 -20.79
CA GLY A 137 -6.34 13.04 -21.28
C GLY A 137 -6.98 14.11 -20.40
N PRO A 138 -7.92 14.89 -20.94
CA PRO A 138 -8.66 15.85 -20.12
C PRO A 138 -9.41 15.10 -19.01
N THR A 139 -9.43 15.71 -17.82
CA THR A 139 -10.10 15.29 -16.58
C THR A 139 -11.42 14.53 -16.85
N GLY A 140 -11.46 13.25 -16.49
CA GLY A 140 -12.63 12.38 -16.64
C GLY A 140 -12.39 11.01 -17.28
N MET A 141 -11.19 10.70 -17.77
CA MET A 141 -10.85 9.42 -18.39
C MET A 141 -9.98 8.49 -17.53
N GLU A 142 -9.72 8.85 -16.29
CA GLU A 142 -8.87 8.04 -15.38
C GLU A 142 -9.48 6.68 -15.06
N ASP A 143 -10.80 6.62 -14.88
CA ASP A 143 -11.53 5.36 -14.61
C ASP A 143 -11.56 4.42 -15.83
N ILE A 144 -11.58 4.96 -17.04
CA ILE A 144 -11.54 4.17 -18.29
C ILE A 144 -10.14 3.58 -18.48
N GLY A 145 -9.09 4.34 -18.17
CA GLY A 145 -7.70 3.90 -18.24
C GLY A 145 -7.38 2.73 -17.28
N MET A 146 -7.95 2.73 -16.07
CA MET A 146 -7.77 1.65 -15.11
C MET A 146 -8.49 0.36 -15.54
N ASN A 147 -9.73 0.46 -16.00
CA ASN A 147 -10.48 -0.72 -16.48
C ASN A 147 -9.82 -1.36 -17.71
N ILE A 148 -9.23 -0.55 -18.61
CA ILE A 148 -8.47 -1.05 -19.77
C ILE A 148 -7.17 -1.73 -19.30
N LYS A 149 -6.49 -1.19 -18.28
CA LYS A 149 -5.27 -1.78 -17.72
C LYS A 149 -5.55 -3.16 -17.10
N GLU A 150 -6.61 -3.31 -16.33
CA GLU A 150 -7.03 -4.59 -15.74
C GLU A 150 -7.43 -5.61 -16.82
N MET A 151 -8.18 -5.16 -17.83
CA MET A 151 -8.64 -6.02 -18.92
C MET A 151 -7.48 -6.50 -19.82
N ILE A 152 -6.47 -5.66 -20.04
CA ILE A 152 -5.26 -6.01 -20.79
C ILE A 152 -4.33 -6.88 -19.95
N SER A 153 -4.16 -6.60 -18.64
CA SER A 153 -3.30 -7.38 -17.76
C SER A 153 -3.82 -8.81 -17.52
N SER A 154 -5.14 -8.99 -17.54
CA SER A 154 -5.77 -10.32 -17.41
C SER A 154 -5.69 -11.16 -18.70
N SER A 155 -5.53 -10.51 -19.86
CA SER A 155 -5.56 -11.16 -21.18
C SER A 155 -4.17 -11.42 -21.77
N LEU A 156 -3.11 -10.78 -21.26
CA LEU A 156 -1.74 -11.01 -21.73
C LEU A 156 -1.05 -12.08 -20.83
N PRO A 157 -0.43 -13.11 -21.43
CA PRO A 157 0.41 -14.02 -20.65
C PRO A 157 1.50 -13.19 -19.98
N LYS A 158 1.69 -13.33 -18.65
CA LYS A 158 2.75 -12.68 -17.88
C LYS A 158 4.09 -12.97 -18.56
N SER A 159 4.58 -12.02 -19.35
CA SER A 159 5.87 -12.20 -20.05
C SER A 159 6.97 -12.10 -19.00
N LYS A 160 7.61 -13.22 -18.73
CA LYS A 160 8.81 -13.26 -17.92
C LYS A 160 9.92 -12.58 -18.72
N LYS A 161 10.48 -11.51 -18.21
CA LYS A 161 11.68 -10.90 -18.78
C LYS A 161 12.88 -11.30 -17.96
N THR A 162 13.90 -11.78 -18.62
CA THR A 162 15.20 -12.05 -18.02
C THR A 162 15.97 -10.74 -17.90
N LYS A 163 16.41 -10.37 -16.72
CA LYS A 163 17.21 -9.18 -16.45
C LYS A 163 18.59 -9.58 -15.93
N LYS A 164 19.64 -8.98 -16.53
CA LYS A 164 21.03 -9.14 -16.08
C LYS A 164 21.36 -8.09 -15.05
N MET A 165 21.83 -8.49 -13.88
CA MET A 165 22.23 -7.58 -12.81
C MET A 165 23.30 -8.21 -11.92
N LYS A 166 23.93 -7.42 -11.05
CA LYS A 166 24.86 -7.95 -10.05
C LYS A 166 24.08 -8.80 -9.04
N LEU A 167 24.75 -9.79 -8.47
CA LEU A 167 24.13 -10.72 -7.52
C LEU A 167 23.59 -10.00 -6.28
N LYS A 168 24.24 -8.94 -5.81
CA LYS A 168 23.74 -8.09 -4.74
C LYS A 168 22.34 -7.53 -5.05
N ASP A 169 22.19 -6.92 -6.22
CA ASP A 169 20.91 -6.33 -6.65
C ASP A 169 19.86 -7.41 -6.91
N ALA A 170 20.31 -8.56 -7.46
CA ALA A 170 19.45 -9.71 -7.69
C ALA A 170 18.90 -10.31 -6.39
N ARG A 171 19.70 -10.28 -5.30
CA ARG A 171 19.27 -10.75 -3.98
C ARG A 171 18.12 -9.92 -3.46
N GLU A 172 18.22 -8.58 -3.49
CA GLU A 172 17.17 -7.67 -3.05
C GLU A 172 15.85 -7.91 -3.81
N VAL A 173 15.94 -7.98 -5.14
CA VAL A 173 14.77 -8.26 -6.00
C VAL A 173 14.16 -9.65 -5.73
N LEU A 174 14.98 -10.66 -5.47
CA LEU A 174 14.48 -12.00 -5.18
C LEU A 174 13.85 -12.08 -3.79
N ILE A 175 14.37 -11.37 -2.79
CA ILE A 175 13.75 -11.27 -1.46
C ILE A 175 12.37 -10.64 -1.58
N GLU A 176 12.22 -9.55 -2.31
CA GLU A 176 10.93 -8.91 -2.58
C GLU A 176 9.96 -9.90 -3.25
N ILE A 177 10.37 -10.56 -4.34
CA ILE A 177 9.54 -11.55 -5.04
C ILE A 177 9.14 -12.73 -4.13
N GLU A 178 10.02 -13.22 -3.27
CA GLU A 178 9.69 -14.33 -2.37
C GLU A 178 8.81 -13.86 -1.19
N SER A 179 9.00 -12.63 -0.69
CA SER A 179 8.12 -12.02 0.31
C SER A 179 6.69 -11.90 -0.22
N ASP A 180 6.51 -11.35 -1.42
CA ASP A 180 5.21 -11.21 -2.07
C ASP A 180 4.45 -12.53 -2.22
N LYS A 181 5.18 -13.64 -2.47
CA LYS A 181 4.56 -14.97 -2.57
C LYS A 181 4.14 -15.56 -1.23
N LEU A 182 4.80 -15.13 -0.14
CA LEU A 182 4.52 -15.62 1.20
C LEU A 182 3.39 -14.85 1.87
N ILE A 183 3.06 -13.67 1.36
CA ILE A 183 1.99 -12.80 1.88
C ILE A 183 0.67 -13.14 1.18
N ASP A 184 -0.33 -13.50 1.97
CA ASP A 184 -1.70 -13.70 1.48
C ASP A 184 -2.40 -12.33 1.42
N GLN A 185 -2.63 -11.82 0.20
CA GLN A 185 -3.25 -10.53 -0.04
C GLN A 185 -4.70 -10.47 0.45
N ASP A 186 -5.44 -11.56 0.40
CA ASP A 186 -6.81 -11.61 0.91
C ASP A 186 -6.82 -11.47 2.45
N GLU A 187 -5.84 -12.08 3.13
CA GLU A 187 -5.65 -11.90 4.56
C GLU A 187 -5.25 -10.47 4.91
N VAL A 188 -4.35 -9.85 4.14
CA VAL A 188 -3.95 -8.45 4.31
C VAL A 188 -5.16 -7.52 4.22
N ILE A 189 -5.98 -7.66 3.19
CA ILE A 189 -7.20 -6.87 2.99
C ILE A 189 -8.17 -7.07 4.16
N ARG A 190 -8.39 -8.31 4.60
CA ARG A 190 -9.27 -8.62 5.73
C ARG A 190 -8.79 -7.96 7.02
N LEU A 191 -7.50 -8.08 7.35
CA LEU A 191 -6.92 -7.48 8.54
C LEU A 191 -6.92 -5.94 8.48
N ALA A 192 -6.62 -5.37 7.31
CA ALA A 192 -6.65 -3.93 7.11
C ALA A 192 -8.07 -3.37 7.32
N LYS A 193 -9.08 -4.03 6.77
CA LYS A 193 -10.50 -3.68 6.97
C LYS A 193 -10.88 -3.74 8.45
N GLU A 194 -10.60 -4.85 9.13
CA GLU A 194 -10.90 -5.03 10.55
C GLU A 194 -10.23 -3.94 11.41
N ARG A 195 -8.99 -3.57 11.07
CA ARG A 195 -8.23 -2.53 11.78
C ARG A 195 -8.87 -1.15 11.62
N ILE A 196 -9.35 -0.81 10.41
CA ILE A 196 -10.05 0.46 10.19
C ILE A 196 -11.36 0.49 10.95
N GLU A 197 -12.17 -0.53 10.79
CA GLU A 197 -13.52 -0.60 11.38
C GLU A 197 -13.49 -0.52 12.91
N ASN A 198 -12.39 -0.95 13.56
CA ASN A 198 -12.26 -0.93 15.02
C ASN A 198 -11.41 0.22 15.57
N ASN A 199 -10.37 0.63 14.84
CA ASN A 199 -9.33 1.53 15.36
C ASN A 199 -8.98 2.68 14.42
N GLY A 200 -9.63 2.81 13.24
CA GLY A 200 -9.30 3.85 12.26
C GLY A 200 -9.43 5.25 12.83
N ILE A 201 -8.49 6.14 12.50
CA ILE A 201 -8.49 7.53 12.95
C ILE A 201 -8.38 8.46 11.75
N ILE A 202 -9.36 9.34 11.58
CA ILE A 202 -9.36 10.40 10.58
C ILE A 202 -9.26 11.76 11.28
N PHE A 203 -8.23 12.51 10.90
CA PHE A 203 -8.02 13.88 11.37
C PHE A 203 -8.46 14.86 10.29
N LEU A 204 -9.58 15.56 10.55
CA LEU A 204 -10.14 16.60 9.69
C LEU A 204 -9.58 17.93 10.11
N ASP A 205 -8.63 18.48 9.35
CA ASP A 205 -8.05 19.80 9.61
C ASP A 205 -8.87 20.91 8.93
N GLU A 206 -8.79 22.12 9.45
CA GLU A 206 -9.44 23.31 8.90
C GLU A 206 -10.98 23.17 8.76
N ILE A 207 -11.63 22.47 9.70
CA ILE A 207 -13.08 22.28 9.64
C ILE A 207 -13.85 23.59 9.74
N ASP A 208 -13.28 24.59 10.41
CA ASP A 208 -13.83 25.95 10.54
C ASP A 208 -14.01 26.65 9.19
N LYS A 209 -13.24 26.30 8.17
CA LYS A 209 -13.40 26.82 6.80
C LYS A 209 -14.63 26.28 6.07
N VAL A 210 -15.11 25.11 6.46
CA VAL A 210 -16.31 24.50 5.91
C VAL A 210 -17.56 24.98 6.65
N VAL A 211 -17.43 25.37 7.93
CA VAL A 211 -18.52 25.82 8.81
C VAL A 211 -18.76 27.34 8.74
N GLY A 212 -17.95 28.10 8.01
CA GLY A 212 -17.95 29.58 8.01
C GLY A 212 -19.30 30.23 7.64
N ASN A 213 -19.63 31.32 8.34
CA ASN A 213 -20.86 32.10 8.22
C ASN A 213 -21.09 32.68 6.82
N ASN A 214 -22.32 32.62 6.35
CA ASN A 214 -22.85 33.28 5.14
C ASN A 214 -22.86 34.80 5.26
N SER A 215 -21.71 35.46 5.05
CA SER A 215 -21.68 36.95 4.94
C SER A 215 -21.37 37.43 3.53
N GLY A 216 -21.45 36.60 2.51
CA GLY A 216 -21.23 36.94 1.10
C GLY A 216 -22.42 36.58 0.23
N GLN A 217 -22.92 37.56 -0.55
CA GLN A 217 -23.93 37.38 -1.60
C GLN A 217 -23.35 36.52 -2.74
N GLY A 218 -23.54 35.18 -2.66
CA GLY A 218 -23.24 34.24 -3.69
C GLY A 218 -23.69 32.82 -3.26
N PRO A 219 -24.07 31.91 -4.16
CA PRO A 219 -24.45 30.58 -3.79
C PRO A 219 -23.21 29.82 -3.29
N ASP A 220 -23.03 29.76 -1.98
CA ASP A 220 -21.99 28.98 -1.30
C ASP A 220 -22.46 27.52 -1.14
N VAL A 221 -23.02 26.99 -2.24
CA VAL A 221 -23.69 25.69 -2.33
C VAL A 221 -22.73 24.55 -1.98
N SER A 222 -21.42 24.75 -2.19
CA SER A 222 -20.44 23.68 -2.02
C SER A 222 -20.08 23.37 -0.56
N ARG A 223 -20.16 24.36 0.37
CA ARG A 223 -19.77 24.16 1.78
C ARG A 223 -20.85 23.47 2.59
N GLU A 224 -22.11 23.87 2.42
CA GLU A 224 -23.26 23.21 3.05
C GLU A 224 -23.40 21.78 2.54
N GLY A 225 -23.10 21.54 1.24
CA GLY A 225 -23.07 20.22 0.66
C GLY A 225 -22.04 19.29 1.33
N VAL A 226 -20.82 19.77 1.54
CA VAL A 226 -19.77 19.02 2.24
C VAL A 226 -20.16 18.67 3.67
N GLN A 227 -20.78 19.61 4.42
CA GLN A 227 -21.26 19.32 5.78
C GLN A 227 -22.31 18.20 5.78
N ARG A 228 -23.29 18.31 4.87
CA ARG A 228 -24.36 17.31 4.72
C ARG A 228 -23.81 15.94 4.35
N ASP A 229 -22.79 15.89 3.47
CA ASP A 229 -22.19 14.64 3.01
C ASP A 229 -21.24 14.03 4.06
N LEU A 230 -20.63 14.84 4.95
CA LEU A 230 -19.81 14.37 6.07
C LEU A 230 -20.64 13.71 7.17
N LEU A 231 -21.86 14.19 7.42
CA LEU A 231 -22.67 13.76 8.55
C LEU A 231 -22.92 12.25 8.59
N PRO A 232 -23.39 11.60 7.51
CA PRO A 232 -23.60 10.14 7.51
C PRO A 232 -22.31 9.35 7.78
N ILE A 233 -21.17 9.83 7.28
CA ILE A 233 -19.89 9.15 7.45
C ILE A 233 -19.44 9.21 8.91
N VAL A 234 -19.64 10.34 9.58
CA VAL A 234 -19.28 10.53 10.99
C VAL A 234 -20.24 9.79 11.93
N GLU A 235 -21.52 9.70 11.56
CA GLU A 235 -22.55 8.99 12.35
C GLU A 235 -22.50 7.47 12.17
N GLY A 236 -21.89 6.99 11.11
CA GLY A 236 -21.79 5.57 10.76
C GLY A 236 -22.51 5.26 9.46
N SER A 237 -21.74 4.83 8.47
CA SER A 237 -22.24 4.45 7.15
C SER A 237 -21.37 3.37 6.52
N ASN A 238 -21.84 2.81 5.42
CA ASN A 238 -21.11 1.86 4.62
C ASN A 238 -20.50 2.58 3.41
N VAL A 239 -19.18 2.59 3.32
CA VAL A 239 -18.43 3.21 2.21
C VAL A 239 -17.83 2.13 1.34
N ASN A 240 -18.07 2.19 0.04
CA ASN A 240 -17.50 1.25 -0.92
C ASN A 240 -16.07 1.67 -1.30
N THR A 241 -15.15 0.72 -1.19
CA THR A 241 -13.76 0.84 -1.62
C THR A 241 -13.42 -0.23 -2.66
N LYS A 242 -12.26 -0.13 -3.29
CA LYS A 242 -11.76 -1.17 -4.22
C LYS A 242 -11.56 -2.52 -3.52
N SER A 243 -11.27 -2.50 -2.22
CA SER A 243 -10.99 -3.67 -1.40
C SER A 243 -12.20 -4.12 -0.57
N GLY A 244 -13.40 -3.66 -0.91
CA GLY A 244 -14.66 -4.01 -0.26
C GLY A 244 -15.30 -2.86 0.51
N THR A 245 -16.42 -3.12 1.15
CA THR A 245 -17.19 -2.13 1.90
C THR A 245 -16.67 -1.99 3.32
N ILE A 246 -16.46 -0.75 3.77
CA ILE A 246 -15.96 -0.37 5.11
C ILE A 246 -17.12 0.26 5.89
N LYS A 247 -17.29 -0.15 7.14
CA LYS A 247 -18.22 0.46 8.10
C LYS A 247 -17.50 1.52 8.91
N THR A 248 -18.10 2.70 9.03
CA THR A 248 -17.48 3.85 9.71
C THR A 248 -17.90 4.03 11.15
N ASP A 249 -18.79 3.15 11.69
CA ASP A 249 -19.42 3.25 13.03
C ASP A 249 -18.40 3.44 14.16
N HIS A 250 -17.22 2.83 14.08
CA HIS A 250 -16.19 2.90 15.12
C HIS A 250 -14.94 3.63 14.68
N VAL A 251 -14.94 4.27 13.50
CA VAL A 251 -13.87 5.13 13.06
C VAL A 251 -13.86 6.41 13.90
N LEU A 252 -12.71 6.75 14.46
CA LEU A 252 -12.57 7.95 15.27
C LEU A 252 -12.31 9.16 14.38
N PHE A 253 -13.26 10.10 14.37
CA PHE A 253 -13.10 11.39 13.71
C PHE A 253 -12.63 12.45 14.70
N ILE A 254 -11.51 13.10 14.36
CA ILE A 254 -10.95 14.23 15.13
C ILE A 254 -10.98 15.46 14.20
N ALA A 255 -11.88 16.38 14.47
CA ALA A 255 -11.97 17.65 13.74
C ALA A 255 -11.14 18.73 14.41
N ALA A 256 -10.41 19.52 13.63
CA ALA A 256 -9.58 20.62 14.13
C ALA A 256 -9.85 21.91 13.35
N GLY A 257 -9.90 23.04 14.06
CA GLY A 257 -10.08 24.34 13.47
C GLY A 257 -9.63 25.46 14.42
N ALA A 258 -9.42 26.64 13.87
CA ALA A 258 -9.07 27.83 14.66
C ALA A 258 -10.30 28.43 15.34
N PHE A 259 -11.48 28.36 14.71
CA PHE A 259 -12.75 28.91 15.21
C PHE A 259 -12.56 30.30 15.83
N HIS A 260 -12.08 31.23 15.01
CA HIS A 260 -11.97 32.64 15.47
C HIS A 260 -13.37 33.15 15.80
N VAL A 261 -13.61 33.34 17.09
CA VAL A 261 -14.82 33.99 17.65
C VAL A 261 -14.61 35.47 17.67
#